data_684e1ffb66202c0fa525b12cdaec194d
#
_entry.id   684e1ffb66202c0fa525b12cdaec194d
#
_cell.length_a   1.000
_cell.length_b   1.000
_cell.length_c   1.000
_cell.angle_alpha   90.00
_cell.angle_beta   90.00
_cell.angle_gamma   90.00
#
_symmetry.space_group_name_H-M   'P 1'
#
loop_
_entity.id
_entity.type
_entity.pdbx_description
1 polymer ?
#
loop_
_entity_poly.entity_id
_entity_poly.type
_entity_poly.pdbx_seq_one_letter_code
_entity_poly.pdbx_strand_id
1 'polypeptide(L)'
;VTASLRELLAALTPQPEKVAAYADDTYLQETVEQLDRLGVDAAKFAREHSMLLLKPDAIVARSVESTLNWLADNNFRVVSAFRVAVDRHFARALWYFAWNIASPERRRLADLLVGISDVLVLVVRGEDAELPVPVRLTEAKGPTDPRKRQPGELRHLLGRHSYLLNLVHSPDDPADVLRELAIYLDEDRRAKVIAQASDGADRSSDARAIAHDLYTQAPARSFDRADALDRILRDLEQAGAAPAFEDRTDADCARLLYSAWAEGRELDPWSVIVLGSYVLPMRVGTQPQTLRPVTAKDWLEERP
;
A
#
# COMPACT_ATOMS: atom_id res chain seq x y z
N VAL A 1 -32.11 2.04 0.42
CA VAL A 1 -30.67 1.65 0.59
C VAL A 1 -29.75 2.78 0.07
N THR A 2 -29.95 3.27 -1.17
CA THR A 2 -29.03 4.23 -1.82
C THR A 2 -28.92 5.61 -1.18
N ALA A 3 -30.01 6.17 -0.64
CA ALA A 3 -29.97 7.48 0.03
C ALA A 3 -29.18 7.39 1.34
N SER A 4 -29.47 6.37 2.14
CA SER A 4 -28.75 6.12 3.41
C SER A 4 -27.26 5.84 3.22
N LEU A 5 -26.86 5.15 2.16
CA LEU A 5 -25.43 4.91 1.86
C LEU A 5 -24.68 6.19 1.45
N ARG A 6 -25.31 7.08 0.68
CA ARG A 6 -24.73 8.38 0.32
C ARG A 6 -24.58 9.30 1.52
N GLU A 7 -25.55 9.29 2.44
CA GLU A 7 -25.47 10.03 3.70
C GLU A 7 -24.33 9.50 4.58
N LEU A 8 -24.19 8.18 4.70
CA LEU A 8 -23.05 7.55 5.38
C LEU A 8 -21.74 8.00 4.75
N LEU A 9 -21.60 7.89 3.42
CA LEU A 9 -20.37 8.27 2.71
C LEU A 9 -20.03 9.74 2.92
N ALA A 10 -21.01 10.65 2.89
CA ALA A 10 -20.79 12.06 3.16
C ALA A 10 -20.25 12.34 4.58
N ALA A 11 -20.51 11.45 5.54
CA ALA A 11 -19.93 11.51 6.89
C ALA A 11 -18.53 10.86 6.98
N LEU A 12 -18.13 10.06 5.97
CA LEU A 12 -16.89 9.28 5.96
C LEU A 12 -15.79 9.85 5.06
N THR A 13 -16.12 10.79 4.18
CA THR A 13 -15.14 11.45 3.31
C THR A 13 -15.56 12.89 3.04
N PRO A 14 -14.61 13.85 3.05
CA PRO A 14 -14.89 15.24 2.67
C PRO A 14 -14.92 15.44 1.14
N GLN A 15 -14.72 14.41 0.33
CA GLN A 15 -14.68 14.50 -1.13
C GLN A 15 -16.01 14.11 -1.78
N PRO A 16 -16.79 15.05 -2.37
CA PRO A 16 -18.02 14.72 -3.09
C PRO A 16 -17.82 13.75 -4.25
N GLU A 17 -16.68 13.83 -4.95
CA GLU A 17 -16.33 12.92 -6.05
C GLU A 17 -16.14 11.48 -5.54
N LYS A 18 -15.56 11.32 -4.35
CA LYS A 18 -15.40 10.00 -3.72
C LYS A 18 -16.76 9.46 -3.26
N VAL A 19 -17.64 10.31 -2.71
CA VAL A 19 -19.02 9.91 -2.39
C VAL A 19 -19.73 9.38 -3.63
N ALA A 20 -19.61 10.08 -4.75
CA ALA A 20 -20.23 9.65 -6.01
C ALA A 20 -19.64 8.32 -6.51
N ALA A 21 -18.32 8.18 -6.49
CA ALA A 21 -17.64 6.98 -6.98
C ALA A 21 -17.88 5.74 -6.11
N TYR A 22 -17.98 5.92 -4.78
CA TYR A 22 -18.11 4.79 -3.83
C TYR A 22 -19.55 4.38 -3.59
N ALA A 23 -20.54 5.20 -3.94
CA ALA A 23 -21.96 4.87 -3.78
C ALA A 23 -22.36 3.58 -4.55
N ASP A 24 -21.70 3.31 -5.65
CA ASP A 24 -21.95 2.14 -6.49
C ASP A 24 -20.79 1.11 -6.44
N ASP A 25 -19.83 1.28 -5.51
CA ASP A 25 -18.70 0.37 -5.34
C ASP A 25 -19.12 -0.87 -4.51
N THR A 26 -19.04 -2.05 -5.13
CA THR A 26 -19.47 -3.31 -4.51
C THR A 26 -18.65 -3.65 -3.27
N TYR A 27 -17.35 -3.39 -3.24
CA TYR A 27 -16.51 -3.66 -2.06
C TYR A 27 -16.97 -2.86 -0.84
N LEU A 28 -17.28 -1.59 -1.04
CA LEU A 28 -17.81 -0.75 0.04
C LEU A 28 -19.18 -1.26 0.52
N GLN A 29 -20.09 -1.54 -0.42
CA GLN A 29 -21.45 -2.02 -0.09
C GLN A 29 -21.39 -3.30 0.72
N GLU A 30 -20.59 -4.29 0.32
CA GLU A 30 -20.44 -5.56 1.04
C GLU A 30 -19.96 -5.36 2.48
N THR A 31 -19.03 -4.45 2.71
CA THR A 31 -18.54 -4.15 4.06
C THR A 31 -19.61 -3.48 4.91
N VAL A 32 -20.31 -2.48 4.38
CA VAL A 32 -21.40 -1.78 5.08
C VAL A 32 -22.54 -2.73 5.45
N GLU A 33 -22.99 -3.54 4.51
CA GLU A 33 -24.04 -4.54 4.74
C GLU A 33 -23.61 -5.58 5.79
N GLN A 34 -22.35 -5.99 5.79
CA GLN A 34 -21.85 -6.94 6.79
C GLN A 34 -21.77 -6.31 8.18
N LEU A 35 -21.27 -5.07 8.31
CA LEU A 35 -21.26 -4.35 9.59
C LEU A 35 -22.67 -4.20 10.16
N ASP A 36 -23.65 -3.86 9.32
CA ASP A 36 -25.07 -3.77 9.72
C ASP A 36 -25.60 -5.12 10.24
N ARG A 37 -25.34 -6.22 9.51
CA ARG A 37 -25.73 -7.58 9.97
C ARG A 37 -25.07 -7.98 11.29
N LEU A 38 -23.85 -7.50 11.55
CA LEU A 38 -23.13 -7.75 12.80
C LEU A 38 -23.51 -6.78 13.93
N GLY A 39 -24.38 -5.83 13.68
CA GLY A 39 -24.80 -4.80 14.65
C GLY A 39 -23.66 -3.81 15.01
N VAL A 40 -22.72 -3.62 14.09
CA VAL A 40 -21.58 -2.70 14.27
C VAL A 40 -21.85 -1.41 13.50
N ASP A 41 -21.72 -0.26 14.18
CA ASP A 41 -21.84 1.06 13.56
C ASP A 41 -20.69 1.28 12.58
N ALA A 42 -21.02 1.33 11.29
CA ALA A 42 -20.04 1.47 10.22
C ALA A 42 -19.26 2.79 10.26
N ALA A 43 -19.93 3.90 10.62
CA ALA A 43 -19.28 5.20 10.70
C ALA A 43 -18.28 5.24 11.86
N LYS A 44 -18.69 4.76 13.01
CA LYS A 44 -17.84 4.69 14.20
C LYS A 44 -16.66 3.74 13.94
N PHE A 45 -16.91 2.54 13.41
CA PHE A 45 -15.86 1.56 13.11
C PHE A 45 -14.79 2.16 12.18
N ALA A 46 -15.21 2.78 11.07
CA ALA A 46 -14.31 3.34 10.09
C ALA A 46 -13.53 4.57 10.59
N ARG A 47 -14.09 5.34 11.53
CA ARG A 47 -13.40 6.49 12.14
C ARG A 47 -12.38 6.10 13.19
N GLU A 48 -12.65 5.04 13.97
CA GLU A 48 -11.79 4.58 15.07
C GLU A 48 -10.71 3.61 14.63
N HIS A 49 -10.80 3.05 13.41
CA HIS A 49 -9.85 2.05 12.90
C HIS A 49 -9.25 2.48 11.55
N SER A 50 -8.06 1.98 11.29
CA SER A 50 -7.43 2.04 9.97
C SER A 50 -6.69 0.75 9.69
N MET A 51 -6.13 0.64 8.48
CA MET A 51 -5.29 -0.48 8.11
C MET A 51 -3.92 0.02 7.67
N LEU A 52 -2.89 -0.75 7.97
CA LEU A 52 -1.55 -0.54 7.44
C LEU A 52 -1.10 -1.80 6.71
N LEU A 53 -1.03 -1.71 5.40
CA LEU A 53 -0.50 -2.75 4.54
C LEU A 53 1.02 -2.64 4.47
N LEU A 54 1.74 -3.66 4.93
CA LEU A 54 3.16 -3.85 4.69
C LEU A 54 3.30 -4.62 3.37
N LYS A 55 3.71 -3.91 2.33
CA LYS A 55 3.82 -4.43 0.96
C LYS A 55 4.97 -5.43 0.82
N PRO A 56 5.12 -6.13 -0.31
CA PRO A 56 6.23 -7.07 -0.50
C PRO A 56 7.62 -6.45 -0.27
N ASP A 57 7.81 -5.17 -0.63
CA ASP A 57 9.03 -4.44 -0.36
C ASP A 57 9.29 -4.24 1.16
N ALA A 58 8.27 -4.05 1.99
CA ALA A 58 8.41 -4.02 3.44
C ALA A 58 8.80 -5.39 4.03
N ILE A 59 8.31 -6.48 3.44
CA ILE A 59 8.64 -7.83 3.89
C ILE A 59 10.11 -8.16 3.62
N VAL A 60 10.60 -7.93 2.41
CA VAL A 60 12.02 -8.16 2.08
C VAL A 60 12.98 -7.18 2.75
N ALA A 61 12.49 -6.00 3.15
CA ALA A 61 13.23 -5.03 3.97
C ALA A 61 13.25 -5.36 5.47
N ARG A 62 12.51 -6.40 5.91
CA ARG A 62 12.39 -6.75 7.34
C ARG A 62 11.80 -5.64 8.21
N SER A 63 10.82 -4.89 7.70
CA SER A 63 10.33 -3.63 8.30
C SER A 63 9.26 -3.83 9.39
N VAL A 64 8.82 -5.06 9.69
CA VAL A 64 7.65 -5.27 10.57
C VAL A 64 7.91 -4.77 11.98
N GLU A 65 9.02 -5.15 12.60
CA GLU A 65 9.31 -4.75 13.99
C GLU A 65 9.46 -3.23 14.14
N SER A 66 10.17 -2.59 13.23
CA SER A 66 10.29 -1.12 13.21
C SER A 66 8.92 -0.43 13.04
N THR A 67 8.03 -1.03 12.24
CA THR A 67 6.66 -0.54 12.04
C THR A 67 5.82 -0.69 13.30
N LEU A 68 5.88 -1.85 13.99
CA LEU A 68 5.14 -2.08 15.22
C LEU A 68 5.57 -1.13 16.34
N ASN A 69 6.88 -0.90 16.50
CA ASN A 69 7.40 0.05 17.46
C ASN A 69 6.93 1.48 17.13
N TRP A 70 7.03 1.88 15.88
CA TRP A 70 6.57 3.20 15.45
C TRP A 70 5.07 3.40 15.69
N LEU A 71 4.23 2.39 15.42
CA LEU A 71 2.79 2.45 15.69
C LEU A 71 2.52 2.66 17.19
N ALA A 72 3.21 1.92 18.05
CA ALA A 72 3.07 2.05 19.51
C ALA A 72 3.49 3.46 19.99
N ASP A 73 4.61 3.97 19.50
CA ASP A 73 5.14 5.30 19.83
C ASP A 73 4.21 6.44 19.37
N ASN A 74 3.39 6.20 18.32
CA ASN A 74 2.44 7.16 17.78
C ASN A 74 0.98 6.91 18.23
N ASN A 75 0.77 6.11 19.28
CA ASN A 75 -0.54 5.81 19.87
C ASN A 75 -1.52 5.10 18.91
N PHE A 76 -1.00 4.20 18.08
CA PHE A 76 -1.77 3.27 17.28
C PHE A 76 -1.62 1.86 17.84
N ARG A 77 -2.72 1.27 18.31
CA ARG A 77 -2.75 -0.11 18.80
C ARG A 77 -3.08 -1.08 17.66
N VAL A 78 -2.30 -2.12 17.47
CA VAL A 78 -2.62 -3.20 16.54
C VAL A 78 -3.69 -4.09 17.15
N VAL A 79 -4.90 -4.11 16.56
CA VAL A 79 -6.06 -4.85 17.07
C VAL A 79 -6.42 -6.07 16.21
N SER A 80 -5.85 -6.19 15.02
CA SER A 80 -5.87 -7.40 14.20
C SER A 80 -4.67 -7.42 13.27
N ALA A 81 -4.22 -8.61 12.90
CA ALA A 81 -3.17 -8.81 11.92
C ALA A 81 -3.51 -10.02 11.05
N PHE A 82 -3.30 -9.91 9.74
CA PHE A 82 -3.55 -11.01 8.82
C PHE A 82 -2.66 -10.96 7.59
N ARG A 83 -2.39 -12.14 7.04
CA ARG A 83 -1.67 -12.32 5.77
C ARG A 83 -2.65 -12.30 4.60
N VAL A 84 -2.24 -11.69 3.50
CA VAL A 84 -2.95 -11.70 2.22
C VAL A 84 -2.02 -12.16 1.11
N ALA A 85 -2.48 -13.13 0.33
CA ALA A 85 -1.86 -13.45 -0.95
C ALA A 85 -2.27 -12.37 -1.96
N VAL A 86 -1.28 -11.77 -2.61
CA VAL A 86 -1.50 -10.64 -3.53
C VAL A 86 -1.11 -11.01 -4.95
N ASP A 87 -1.87 -10.46 -5.89
CA ASP A 87 -1.62 -10.57 -7.31
C ASP A 87 -1.87 -9.22 -8.01
N ARG A 88 -1.72 -9.19 -9.33
CA ARG A 88 -1.98 -7.99 -10.12
C ARG A 88 -3.43 -7.48 -10.01
N HIS A 89 -4.41 -8.38 -9.84
CA HIS A 89 -5.83 -8.01 -9.76
C HIS A 89 -6.12 -7.35 -8.43
N PHE A 90 -5.55 -7.87 -7.35
CA PHE A 90 -5.58 -7.22 -6.06
C PHE A 90 -5.01 -5.80 -6.13
N ALA A 91 -3.83 -5.60 -6.75
CA ALA A 91 -3.24 -4.27 -6.90
C ALA A 91 -4.12 -3.34 -7.75
N ARG A 92 -4.78 -3.86 -8.81
CA ARG A 92 -5.72 -3.06 -9.62
C ARG A 92 -6.96 -2.65 -8.83
N ALA A 93 -7.53 -3.52 -8.01
CA ALA A 93 -8.68 -3.22 -7.17
C ALA A 93 -8.34 -2.19 -6.09
N LEU A 94 -7.23 -2.39 -5.37
CA LEU A 94 -6.81 -1.54 -4.26
C LEU A 94 -6.57 -0.09 -4.71
N TRP A 95 -5.78 0.11 -5.76
CA TRP A 95 -5.44 1.44 -6.29
C TRP A 95 -6.23 1.80 -7.54
N TYR A 96 -7.46 1.31 -7.68
CA TYR A 96 -8.29 1.48 -8.89
C TYR A 96 -8.33 2.92 -9.41
N PHE A 97 -8.51 3.88 -8.53
CA PHE A 97 -8.64 5.30 -8.86
C PHE A 97 -7.30 6.04 -9.07
N ALA A 98 -6.18 5.34 -8.96
CA ALA A 98 -4.84 5.90 -9.16
C ALA A 98 -4.12 5.34 -10.41
N TRP A 99 -4.65 4.30 -11.04
CA TRP A 99 -4.01 3.69 -12.20
C TRP A 99 -4.08 4.50 -13.48
N ASN A 100 -5.00 5.48 -13.57
CA ASN A 100 -5.13 6.36 -14.73
C ASN A 100 -3.87 7.17 -15.03
N ILE A 101 -3.02 7.42 -14.03
CA ILE A 101 -1.76 8.15 -14.19
C ILE A 101 -0.53 7.22 -14.26
N ALA A 102 -0.69 5.92 -14.09
CA ALA A 102 0.43 4.99 -14.08
C ALA A 102 0.94 4.70 -15.49
N SER A 103 2.26 4.82 -15.68
CA SER A 103 2.91 4.41 -16.93
C SER A 103 2.78 2.89 -17.15
N PRO A 104 2.97 2.38 -18.39
CA PRO A 104 3.10 0.95 -18.65
C PRO A 104 4.21 0.29 -17.81
N GLU A 105 5.34 0.99 -17.67
CA GLU A 105 6.49 0.53 -16.89
C GLU A 105 6.14 0.38 -15.42
N ARG A 106 5.48 1.40 -14.83
CA ARG A 106 5.01 1.32 -13.43
C ARG A 106 4.07 0.14 -13.21
N ARG A 107 3.13 -0.10 -14.13
CA ARG A 107 2.23 -1.25 -14.04
C ARG A 107 2.99 -2.56 -14.09
N ARG A 108 3.98 -2.68 -14.99
CA ARG A 108 4.83 -3.88 -15.10
C ARG A 108 5.66 -4.12 -13.85
N LEU A 109 6.29 -3.08 -13.30
CA LEU A 109 7.07 -3.20 -12.05
C LEU A 109 6.18 -3.54 -10.85
N ALA A 110 4.97 -2.98 -10.78
CA ALA A 110 4.00 -3.33 -9.74
C ALA A 110 3.54 -4.78 -9.85
N ASP A 111 3.35 -5.29 -11.07
CA ASP A 111 3.00 -6.71 -11.30
C ASP A 111 4.14 -7.65 -10.90
N LEU A 112 5.40 -7.27 -11.10
CA LEU A 112 6.55 -7.99 -10.57
C LEU A 112 6.59 -7.93 -9.03
N LEU A 113 6.33 -6.76 -8.44
CA LEU A 113 6.42 -6.54 -7.00
C LEU A 113 5.44 -7.43 -6.22
N VAL A 114 4.20 -7.59 -6.69
CA VAL A 114 3.22 -8.46 -6.02
C VAL A 114 3.60 -9.95 -6.10
N GLY A 115 4.48 -10.33 -7.02
CA GLY A 115 5.04 -11.69 -7.12
C GLY A 115 6.21 -11.97 -6.16
N ILE A 116 6.73 -10.97 -5.45
CA ILE A 116 7.90 -11.13 -4.58
C ILE A 116 7.53 -11.82 -3.25
N SER A 117 6.38 -11.48 -2.67
CA SER A 117 5.92 -12.01 -1.37
C SER A 117 4.44 -11.74 -1.20
N ASP A 118 3.78 -12.57 -0.38
CA ASP A 118 2.55 -12.17 0.29
C ASP A 118 2.79 -10.97 1.21
N VAL A 119 1.72 -10.37 1.69
CA VAL A 119 1.75 -9.14 2.47
C VAL A 119 1.16 -9.34 3.87
N LEU A 120 1.55 -8.44 4.79
CA LEU A 120 0.97 -8.34 6.12
C LEU A 120 0.08 -7.09 6.17
N VAL A 121 -1.15 -7.26 6.63
CA VAL A 121 -2.06 -6.15 6.93
C VAL A 121 -2.27 -6.08 8.44
N LEU A 122 -2.06 -4.91 9.00
CA LEU A 122 -2.35 -4.58 10.39
C LEU A 122 -3.62 -3.75 10.44
N VAL A 123 -4.61 -4.15 11.24
CA VAL A 123 -5.70 -3.25 11.62
C VAL A 123 -5.28 -2.54 12.88
N VAL A 124 -5.32 -1.22 12.83
CA VAL A 124 -4.94 -0.38 13.95
C VAL A 124 -6.13 0.41 14.47
N ARG A 125 -6.15 0.59 15.78
CA ARG A 125 -7.10 1.45 16.49
C ARG A 125 -6.33 2.60 17.13
N GLY A 126 -6.91 3.80 17.08
CA GLY A 126 -6.43 4.97 17.83
C GLY A 126 -7.49 5.49 18.76
N GLU A 127 -7.12 6.37 19.68
CA GLU A 127 -8.08 7.11 20.47
C GLU A 127 -8.85 8.10 19.58
N ASP A 128 -10.12 8.32 19.90
CA ASP A 128 -10.93 9.32 19.19
C ASP A 128 -10.32 10.71 19.39
N ALA A 129 -10.07 11.36 18.28
CA ALA A 129 -9.48 12.67 18.23
C ALA A 129 -10.27 13.53 17.21
N GLU A 130 -9.90 14.77 17.07
CA GLU A 130 -10.50 15.67 16.08
C GLU A 130 -10.52 15.09 14.67
N LEU A 131 -9.45 14.35 14.30
CA LEU A 131 -9.33 13.66 13.01
C LEU A 131 -9.57 12.16 13.15
N PRO A 132 -10.25 11.51 12.17
CA PRO A 132 -10.37 10.06 12.12
C PRO A 132 -9.01 9.37 12.09
N VAL A 133 -8.94 8.15 12.64
CA VAL A 133 -7.71 7.36 12.71
C VAL A 133 -7.04 7.15 11.33
N PRO A 134 -7.76 6.83 10.23
CA PRO A 134 -7.11 6.68 8.92
C PRO A 134 -6.45 7.98 8.43
N VAL A 135 -7.08 9.14 8.66
CA VAL A 135 -6.49 10.44 8.31
C VAL A 135 -5.22 10.70 9.11
N ARG A 136 -5.27 10.50 10.43
CA ARG A 136 -4.09 10.65 11.31
C ARG A 136 -2.95 9.71 10.90
N LEU A 137 -3.27 8.45 10.62
CA LEU A 137 -2.27 7.46 10.21
C LEU A 137 -1.64 7.84 8.87
N THR A 138 -2.43 8.31 7.91
CA THR A 138 -1.92 8.71 6.59
C THR A 138 -1.00 9.91 6.67
N GLU A 139 -1.35 10.92 7.48
CA GLU A 139 -0.45 12.07 7.72
C GLU A 139 0.85 11.62 8.41
N ALA A 140 0.75 10.86 9.50
CA ALA A 140 1.90 10.40 10.26
C ALA A 140 2.79 9.40 9.48
N LYS A 141 2.20 8.60 8.59
CA LYS A 141 2.94 7.70 7.69
C LYS A 141 3.88 8.43 6.74
N GLY A 142 3.47 9.62 6.29
CA GLY A 142 4.22 10.44 5.35
C GLY A 142 3.97 10.13 3.86
N PRO A 143 4.43 11.04 2.97
CA PRO A 143 4.12 11.03 1.54
C PRO A 143 4.79 9.89 0.78
N THR A 144 4.21 9.53 -0.39
CA THR A 144 4.79 8.54 -1.30
C THR A 144 6.11 9.03 -1.91
N ASP A 145 6.20 10.32 -2.25
CA ASP A 145 7.44 10.92 -2.81
C ASP A 145 8.55 10.94 -1.74
N PRO A 146 9.67 10.20 -1.94
CA PRO A 146 10.74 10.11 -0.97
C PRO A 146 11.43 11.45 -0.67
N ARG A 147 11.35 12.43 -1.59
CA ARG A 147 11.94 13.76 -1.44
C ARG A 147 11.19 14.63 -0.43
N LYS A 148 9.92 14.32 -0.17
CA LYS A 148 9.02 15.08 0.70
C LYS A 148 8.91 14.50 2.11
N ARG A 149 9.48 13.31 2.37
CA ARG A 149 9.40 12.62 3.66
C ARG A 149 10.21 13.36 4.72
N GLN A 150 9.62 13.48 5.91
CA GLN A 150 10.19 14.19 7.04
C GLN A 150 10.60 13.23 8.17
N PRO A 151 11.61 13.58 8.99
CA PRO A 151 11.93 12.84 10.20
C PRO A 151 10.71 12.68 11.12
N GLY A 152 10.52 11.48 11.68
CA GLY A 152 9.35 11.10 12.49
C GLY A 152 8.26 10.40 11.72
N GLU A 153 8.16 10.59 10.40
CA GLU A 153 7.21 9.84 9.57
C GLU A 153 7.65 8.39 9.40
N LEU A 154 6.68 7.45 9.35
CA LEU A 154 6.95 6.03 9.18
C LEU A 154 7.78 5.75 7.90
N ARG A 155 7.37 6.32 6.76
CA ARG A 155 8.09 6.13 5.50
C ARG A 155 9.50 6.73 5.48
N HIS A 156 9.76 7.74 6.31
CA HIS A 156 11.12 8.24 6.52
C HIS A 156 11.95 7.24 7.34
N LEU A 157 11.38 6.70 8.41
CA LEU A 157 12.03 5.69 9.26
C LEU A 157 12.38 4.42 8.48
N LEU A 158 11.45 3.94 7.64
CA LEU A 158 11.62 2.68 6.91
C LEU A 158 12.55 2.78 5.69
N GLY A 159 12.95 3.99 5.29
CA GLY A 159 13.91 4.22 4.23
C GLY A 159 13.38 5.10 3.09
N ARG A 160 14.31 5.85 2.48
CA ARG A 160 14.03 6.79 1.40
C ARG A 160 14.38 6.18 0.05
N HIS A 161 13.72 5.06 -0.29
CA HIS A 161 13.93 4.36 -1.56
C HIS A 161 13.28 5.12 -2.73
N SER A 162 12.68 4.45 -3.67
CA SER A 162 12.03 5.08 -4.82
C SER A 162 10.55 5.43 -4.55
N TYR A 163 9.90 6.06 -5.54
CA TYR A 163 8.46 6.31 -5.51
C TYR A 163 7.64 5.02 -5.42
N LEU A 164 8.05 3.95 -6.13
CA LEU A 164 7.37 2.66 -6.12
C LEU A 164 7.63 1.88 -4.83
N LEU A 165 8.87 1.88 -4.35
CA LEU A 165 9.32 1.18 -3.16
C LEU A 165 9.12 2.05 -1.91
N ASN A 166 7.88 2.30 -1.57
CA ASN A 166 7.48 3.14 -0.42
C ASN A 166 7.00 2.33 0.79
N LEU A 167 7.12 1.03 0.73
CA LEU A 167 6.98 -0.02 1.73
C LEU A 167 5.57 -0.21 2.29
N VAL A 168 4.83 0.85 2.59
CA VAL A 168 3.54 0.75 3.29
C VAL A 168 2.43 1.51 2.57
N HIS A 169 1.19 1.03 2.75
CA HIS A 169 -0.02 1.72 2.30
C HIS A 169 -1.04 1.76 3.45
N SER A 170 -1.84 2.79 3.50
CA SER A 170 -3.00 2.90 4.38
C SER A 170 -4.15 3.63 3.68
N PRO A 171 -5.40 3.35 4.05
CA PRO A 171 -6.57 4.14 3.68
C PRO A 171 -6.36 5.62 3.99
N ASP A 172 -6.78 6.51 3.10
CA ASP A 172 -6.63 7.95 3.32
C ASP A 172 -7.72 8.50 4.25
N ASP A 173 -8.90 7.89 4.25
CA ASP A 173 -10.04 8.30 5.05
C ASP A 173 -10.94 7.11 5.46
N PRO A 174 -11.97 7.34 6.31
CA PRO A 174 -12.90 6.28 6.73
C PRO A 174 -13.62 5.54 5.60
N ALA A 175 -13.93 6.20 4.48
CA ALA A 175 -14.57 5.56 3.35
C ALA A 175 -13.65 4.50 2.71
N ASP A 176 -12.36 4.81 2.59
CA ASP A 176 -11.36 3.86 2.10
C ASP A 176 -11.21 2.66 3.05
N VAL A 177 -11.30 2.84 4.37
CA VAL A 177 -11.25 1.73 5.35
C VAL A 177 -12.32 0.69 5.03
N LEU A 178 -13.56 1.12 4.82
CA LEU A 178 -14.66 0.21 4.51
C LEU A 178 -14.49 -0.49 3.16
N ARG A 179 -14.04 0.24 2.15
CA ARG A 179 -13.81 -0.32 0.82
C ARG A 179 -12.67 -1.33 0.83
N GLU A 180 -11.54 -0.99 1.42
CA GLU A 180 -10.34 -1.82 1.40
C GLU A 180 -10.51 -3.11 2.21
N LEU A 181 -11.31 -3.14 3.28
CA LEU A 181 -11.60 -4.36 4.04
C LEU A 181 -12.17 -5.48 3.15
N ALA A 182 -13.07 -5.18 2.22
CA ALA A 182 -13.62 -6.17 1.30
C ALA A 182 -12.66 -6.52 0.16
N ILE A 183 -11.71 -5.65 -0.18
CA ILE A 183 -10.64 -5.99 -1.13
C ILE A 183 -9.64 -6.97 -0.51
N TYR A 184 -9.30 -6.78 0.77
CA TYR A 184 -8.36 -7.64 1.48
C TYR A 184 -8.94 -9.02 1.84
N LEU A 185 -10.24 -9.08 2.17
CA LEU A 185 -10.84 -10.20 2.89
C LEU A 185 -12.19 -10.62 2.29
N ASP A 186 -12.38 -11.92 2.18
CA ASP A 186 -13.70 -12.53 2.04
C ASP A 186 -14.58 -12.28 3.29
N GLU A 187 -15.87 -12.60 3.19
CA GLU A 187 -16.85 -12.31 4.23
C GLU A 187 -16.52 -12.95 5.58
N ASP A 188 -16.09 -14.22 5.57
CA ASP A 188 -15.80 -14.98 6.82
C ASP A 188 -14.56 -14.42 7.53
N ARG A 189 -13.50 -14.13 6.79
CA ARG A 189 -12.29 -13.56 7.33
C ARG A 189 -12.52 -12.13 7.80
N ARG A 190 -13.31 -11.36 7.06
CA ARG A 190 -13.68 -9.98 7.43
C ARG A 190 -14.50 -9.95 8.72
N ALA A 191 -15.44 -10.88 8.92
CA ALA A 191 -16.19 -10.99 10.18
C ALA A 191 -15.25 -11.22 11.38
N LYS A 192 -14.24 -12.09 11.24
CA LYS A 192 -13.25 -12.34 12.29
C LYS A 192 -12.43 -11.11 12.60
N VAL A 193 -11.98 -10.38 11.59
CA VAL A 193 -11.20 -9.15 11.74
C VAL A 193 -12.04 -8.05 12.40
N ILE A 194 -13.31 -7.88 12.02
CA ILE A 194 -14.22 -6.93 12.65
C ILE A 194 -14.43 -7.27 14.13
N ALA A 195 -14.60 -8.55 14.47
CA ALA A 195 -14.75 -8.99 15.86
C ALA A 195 -13.48 -8.71 16.68
N GLN A 196 -12.29 -8.99 16.15
CA GLN A 196 -11.02 -8.67 16.81
C GLN A 196 -10.81 -7.17 16.99
N ALA A 197 -11.13 -6.37 15.99
CA ALA A 197 -11.04 -4.92 16.06
C ALA A 197 -11.99 -4.34 17.12
N SER A 198 -13.20 -4.89 17.22
CA SER A 198 -14.20 -4.50 18.22
C SER A 198 -13.80 -4.90 19.65
N ASP A 199 -13.14 -6.06 19.82
CA ASP A 199 -12.56 -6.49 21.11
C ASP A 199 -11.45 -5.54 21.58
N GLY A 200 -10.67 -4.98 20.65
CA GLY A 200 -9.65 -3.97 20.94
C GLY A 200 -8.40 -4.47 21.65
N ALA A 201 -8.21 -5.78 21.82
CA ALA A 201 -7.01 -6.36 22.41
C ALA A 201 -5.78 -6.13 21.51
N ASP A 202 -4.61 -5.97 22.12
CA ASP A 202 -3.34 -5.88 21.38
C ASP A 202 -3.01 -7.21 20.71
N ARG A 203 -2.78 -7.15 19.40
CA ARG A 203 -2.45 -8.29 18.53
C ARG A 203 -1.07 -8.15 17.85
N SER A 204 -0.19 -7.38 18.43
CA SER A 204 1.18 -7.21 17.92
C SER A 204 1.95 -8.53 17.91
N SER A 205 1.65 -9.46 18.83
CA SER A 205 2.23 -10.82 18.85
C SER A 205 1.81 -11.63 17.61
N ASP A 206 0.55 -11.51 17.19
CA ASP A 206 0.05 -12.20 15.99
C ASP A 206 0.75 -11.65 14.75
N ALA A 207 0.94 -10.32 14.68
CA ALA A 207 1.69 -9.67 13.60
C ALA A 207 3.14 -10.18 13.50
N ARG A 208 3.82 -10.37 14.65
CA ARG A 208 5.17 -10.91 14.69
C ARG A 208 5.24 -12.36 14.23
N ALA A 209 4.26 -13.19 14.61
CA ALA A 209 4.17 -14.57 14.16
C ALA A 209 3.99 -14.65 12.63
N ILE A 210 3.07 -13.86 12.07
CA ILE A 210 2.87 -13.79 10.62
C ILE A 210 4.13 -13.28 9.90
N ALA A 211 4.80 -12.27 10.46
CA ALA A 211 6.05 -11.75 9.91
C ALA A 211 7.15 -12.80 9.87
N HIS A 212 7.28 -13.61 10.93
CA HIS A 212 8.23 -14.71 10.97
C HIS A 212 8.00 -15.68 9.79
N ASP A 213 6.75 -16.10 9.57
CA ASP A 213 6.40 -17.00 8.48
C ASP A 213 6.67 -16.38 7.09
N LEU A 214 6.34 -15.10 6.92
CA LEU A 214 6.65 -14.37 5.68
C LEU A 214 8.17 -14.29 5.43
N TYR A 215 8.94 -14.06 6.48
CA TYR A 215 10.40 -13.95 6.39
C TYR A 215 11.09 -15.26 6.05
N THR A 216 10.50 -16.41 6.42
CA THR A 216 11.02 -17.72 6.01
C THR A 216 10.79 -18.00 4.52
N GLN A 217 9.75 -17.41 3.92
CA GLN A 217 9.37 -17.62 2.52
C GLN A 217 9.99 -16.60 1.57
N ALA A 218 10.21 -15.37 2.04
CA ALA A 218 10.80 -14.30 1.26
C ALA A 218 12.13 -13.84 1.89
N PRO A 219 13.29 -14.12 1.26
CA PRO A 219 14.59 -13.70 1.79
C PRO A 219 14.71 -12.18 1.80
N ALA A 220 15.55 -11.64 2.69
CA ALA A 220 15.91 -10.22 2.69
C ALA A 220 16.59 -9.85 1.37
N ARG A 221 16.33 -8.65 0.87
CA ARG A 221 16.85 -8.14 -0.40
C ARG A 221 17.47 -6.77 -0.25
N SER A 222 18.52 -6.49 -1.04
CA SER A 222 19.13 -5.16 -1.14
C SER A 222 18.24 -4.21 -1.96
N PHE A 223 18.17 -2.96 -1.53
CA PHE A 223 17.52 -1.86 -2.27
C PHE A 223 18.54 -1.00 -3.03
N ASP A 224 19.81 -1.40 -3.03
CA ASP A 224 20.87 -0.67 -3.69
C ASP A 224 20.81 -0.81 -5.21
N ARG A 225 20.90 0.30 -5.93
CA ARG A 225 20.82 0.35 -7.40
C ARG A 225 22.02 -0.30 -8.08
N ALA A 226 23.22 -0.17 -7.49
CA ALA A 226 24.43 -0.76 -8.05
C ALA A 226 24.37 -2.29 -7.93
N ASP A 227 23.96 -2.81 -6.78
CA ASP A 227 23.74 -4.25 -6.57
C ASP A 227 22.72 -4.80 -7.57
N ALA A 228 21.61 -4.09 -7.79
CA ALA A 228 20.57 -4.48 -8.74
C ALA A 228 21.09 -4.50 -10.19
N LEU A 229 21.82 -3.47 -10.59
CA LEU A 229 22.42 -3.40 -11.93
C LEU A 229 23.45 -4.52 -12.14
N ASP A 230 24.34 -4.72 -11.19
CA ASP A 230 25.36 -5.77 -11.27
C ASP A 230 24.73 -7.18 -11.34
N ARG A 231 23.60 -7.38 -10.67
CA ARG A 231 22.84 -8.64 -10.80
C ARG A 231 22.25 -8.80 -12.19
N ILE A 232 21.60 -7.78 -12.73
CA ILE A 232 21.03 -7.78 -14.09
C ILE A 232 22.12 -8.06 -15.14
N LEU A 233 23.27 -7.41 -15.01
CA LEU A 233 24.39 -7.63 -15.93
C LEU A 233 24.90 -9.08 -15.89
N ARG A 234 25.01 -9.68 -14.71
CA ARG A 234 25.34 -11.11 -14.56
C ARG A 234 24.31 -12.03 -15.21
N ASP A 235 23.02 -11.75 -15.03
CA ASP A 235 21.94 -12.55 -15.64
C ASP A 235 22.03 -12.48 -17.17
N LEU A 236 22.30 -11.30 -17.75
CA LEU A 236 22.47 -11.12 -19.20
C LEU A 236 23.73 -11.81 -19.72
N GLU A 237 24.86 -11.69 -19.02
CA GLU A 237 26.10 -12.36 -19.38
C GLU A 237 25.95 -13.89 -19.40
N GLN A 238 25.29 -14.47 -18.38
CA GLN A 238 24.97 -15.90 -18.34
C GLN A 238 24.05 -16.33 -19.49
N ALA A 239 23.18 -15.43 -19.95
CA ALA A 239 22.33 -15.67 -21.13
C ALA A 239 23.05 -15.42 -22.47
N GLY A 240 24.36 -15.15 -22.47
CA GLY A 240 25.16 -14.88 -23.67
C GLY A 240 24.90 -13.51 -24.31
N ALA A 241 24.30 -12.58 -23.57
CA ALA A 241 24.04 -11.23 -24.02
C ALA A 241 24.87 -10.25 -23.16
N ALA A 242 26.09 -9.95 -23.59
CA ALA A 242 26.90 -8.92 -22.94
C ALA A 242 26.58 -7.54 -23.54
N PRO A 243 25.80 -6.66 -22.90
CA PRO A 243 25.58 -5.32 -23.41
C PRO A 243 26.87 -4.50 -23.30
N ALA A 244 27.19 -3.73 -24.33
CA ALA A 244 28.21 -2.69 -24.24
C ALA A 244 27.67 -1.57 -23.33
N PHE A 245 28.26 -1.43 -22.16
CA PHE A 245 27.78 -0.52 -21.11
C PHE A 245 28.92 0.40 -20.72
N GLU A 246 28.95 1.61 -21.28
CA GLU A 246 30.09 2.51 -21.08
C GLU A 246 29.96 3.35 -19.80
N ASP A 247 28.82 4.01 -19.57
CA ASP A 247 28.74 5.06 -18.52
C ASP A 247 27.74 4.79 -17.37
N ARG A 248 26.96 3.73 -17.40
CA ARG A 248 25.97 3.35 -16.37
C ARG A 248 25.00 4.50 -16.00
N THR A 249 24.65 5.37 -16.96
CA THR A 249 23.69 6.45 -16.76
C THR A 249 22.26 5.90 -16.58
N ASP A 250 21.34 6.72 -16.04
CA ASP A 250 19.94 6.34 -15.92
C ASP A 250 19.32 5.99 -17.29
N ALA A 251 19.71 6.71 -18.35
CA ALA A 251 19.28 6.43 -19.71
C ALA A 251 19.81 5.08 -20.22
N ASP A 252 21.06 4.73 -19.91
CA ASP A 252 21.65 3.43 -20.28
C ASP A 252 20.94 2.29 -19.53
N CYS A 253 20.71 2.46 -18.24
CA CYS A 253 19.97 1.48 -17.44
C CYS A 253 18.53 1.28 -17.95
N ALA A 254 17.84 2.34 -18.35
CA ALA A 254 16.52 2.25 -18.94
C ALA A 254 16.56 1.50 -20.28
N ARG A 255 17.50 1.83 -21.18
CA ARG A 255 17.69 1.12 -22.45
C ARG A 255 17.96 -0.37 -22.24
N LEU A 256 18.81 -0.71 -21.25
CA LEU A 256 19.10 -2.08 -20.89
C LEU A 256 17.84 -2.86 -20.54
N LEU A 257 16.98 -2.30 -19.68
CA LEU A 257 15.73 -2.93 -19.28
C LEU A 257 14.76 -3.07 -20.47
N TYR A 258 14.62 -2.05 -21.32
CA TYR A 258 13.75 -2.12 -22.50
C TYR A 258 14.24 -3.18 -23.50
N SER A 259 15.56 -3.27 -23.75
CA SER A 259 16.15 -4.28 -24.65
C SER A 259 15.93 -5.68 -24.10
N ALA A 260 16.21 -5.90 -22.82
CA ALA A 260 15.97 -7.20 -22.17
C ALA A 260 14.50 -7.64 -22.27
N TRP A 261 13.58 -6.70 -22.05
CA TRP A 261 12.15 -6.98 -22.19
C TRP A 261 11.71 -7.26 -23.63
N ALA A 262 12.25 -6.52 -24.60
CA ALA A 262 11.96 -6.75 -26.02
C ALA A 262 12.45 -8.12 -26.50
N GLU A 263 13.57 -8.59 -25.97
CA GLU A 263 14.16 -9.89 -26.26
C GLU A 263 13.59 -11.04 -25.43
N GLY A 264 12.65 -10.76 -24.50
CA GLY A 264 12.07 -11.77 -23.61
C GLY A 264 13.07 -12.40 -22.65
N ARG A 265 14.12 -11.64 -22.25
CA ARG A 265 15.14 -12.12 -21.30
C ARG A 265 14.56 -12.26 -19.90
N GLU A 266 14.86 -13.37 -19.26
CA GLU A 266 14.56 -13.58 -17.84
C GLU A 266 15.65 -12.92 -16.99
N LEU A 267 15.25 -12.00 -16.12
CA LEU A 267 16.11 -11.28 -15.18
C LEU A 267 15.58 -11.47 -13.75
N ASP A 268 16.45 -11.34 -12.75
CA ASP A 268 16.00 -11.34 -11.34
C ASP A 268 14.92 -10.28 -11.11
N PRO A 269 13.67 -10.67 -10.76
CA PRO A 269 12.56 -9.73 -10.68
C PRO A 269 12.79 -8.59 -9.68
N TRP A 270 13.43 -8.87 -8.54
CA TRP A 270 13.70 -7.85 -7.55
C TRP A 270 14.70 -6.80 -8.06
N SER A 271 15.76 -7.22 -8.73
CA SER A 271 16.73 -6.31 -9.33
C SER A 271 16.09 -5.42 -10.40
N VAL A 272 15.19 -5.97 -11.21
CA VAL A 272 14.39 -5.21 -12.19
C VAL A 272 13.50 -4.18 -11.50
N ILE A 273 12.84 -4.55 -10.40
CA ILE A 273 11.99 -3.63 -9.63
C ILE A 273 12.84 -2.48 -9.04
N VAL A 274 13.96 -2.81 -8.39
CA VAL A 274 14.82 -1.80 -7.78
C VAL A 274 15.34 -0.85 -8.84
N LEU A 275 16.06 -1.34 -9.85
CA LEU A 275 16.63 -0.50 -10.91
C LEU A 275 15.55 0.27 -11.66
N GLY A 276 14.52 -0.42 -12.13
CA GLY A 276 13.44 0.17 -12.94
C GLY A 276 12.67 1.26 -12.20
N SER A 277 12.49 1.14 -10.89
CA SER A 277 11.79 2.16 -10.08
C SER A 277 12.52 3.51 -9.99
N TYR A 278 13.81 3.53 -10.30
CA TYR A 278 14.62 4.77 -10.35
C TYR A 278 14.73 5.33 -11.77
N VAL A 279 14.84 4.46 -12.78
CA VAL A 279 15.23 4.91 -14.13
C VAL A 279 14.08 4.92 -15.15
N LEU A 280 12.97 4.25 -14.85
CA LEU A 280 11.81 4.19 -15.74
C LEU A 280 10.74 5.21 -15.34
N PRO A 281 9.94 5.72 -16.31
CA PRO A 281 8.85 6.63 -15.98
C PRO A 281 7.79 5.93 -15.12
N MET A 282 7.36 6.59 -14.03
CA MET A 282 6.33 6.09 -13.13
C MET A 282 4.95 6.66 -13.43
N ARG A 283 4.87 7.68 -14.27
CA ARG A 283 3.66 8.43 -14.55
C ARG A 283 3.54 8.78 -16.04
N VAL A 284 2.30 8.82 -16.54
CA VAL A 284 1.97 9.35 -17.86
C VAL A 284 1.20 10.66 -17.72
N GLY A 285 1.52 11.63 -18.58
CA GLY A 285 0.83 12.92 -18.63
C GLY A 285 0.93 13.75 -17.35
N THR A 286 0.12 14.79 -17.27
CA THR A 286 0.06 15.74 -16.15
C THR A 286 -1.27 15.71 -15.40
N GLN A 287 -2.27 14.94 -15.89
CA GLN A 287 -3.59 14.83 -15.28
C GLN A 287 -3.50 14.30 -13.84
N PRO A 288 -4.43 14.69 -12.95
CA PRO A 288 -4.51 14.14 -11.61
C PRO A 288 -4.97 12.67 -11.62
N GLN A 289 -4.87 12.02 -10.46
CA GLN A 289 -5.57 10.75 -10.22
C GLN A 289 -7.08 10.96 -10.36
N THR A 290 -7.81 9.90 -10.69
CA THR A 290 -9.28 9.94 -10.79
C THR A 290 -9.91 10.41 -9.49
N LEU A 291 -9.42 9.90 -8.36
CA LEU A 291 -9.71 10.46 -7.04
C LEU A 291 -8.38 10.91 -6.41
N ARG A 292 -8.30 12.16 -6.00
CA ARG A 292 -7.12 12.66 -5.29
C ARG A 292 -7.05 12.09 -3.87
N PRO A 293 -5.87 11.98 -3.28
CA PRO A 293 -5.74 11.66 -1.85
C PRO A 293 -6.50 12.66 -0.98
N VAL A 294 -7.11 12.18 0.11
CA VAL A 294 -7.69 13.01 1.16
C VAL A 294 -6.60 13.37 2.16
N THR A 295 -6.61 14.62 2.63
CA THR A 295 -5.65 15.15 3.60
C THR A 295 -6.35 15.59 4.89
N ALA A 296 -5.58 15.77 5.97
CA ALA A 296 -6.10 16.34 7.21
C ALA A 296 -6.71 17.74 7.00
N LYS A 297 -6.13 18.52 6.09
CA LYS A 297 -6.66 19.84 5.72
C LYS A 297 -8.07 19.77 5.16
N ASP A 298 -8.36 18.80 4.26
CA ASP A 298 -9.70 18.59 3.69
C ASP A 298 -10.73 18.33 4.82
N TRP A 299 -10.33 17.56 5.83
CA TRP A 299 -11.20 17.24 6.97
C TRP A 299 -11.48 18.43 7.89
N LEU A 300 -10.54 19.35 8.02
CA LEU A 300 -10.67 20.51 8.91
C LEU A 300 -11.40 21.68 8.24
N GLU A 301 -11.27 21.84 6.93
CA GLU A 301 -11.86 22.96 6.17
C GLU A 301 -13.32 22.72 5.77
N GLU A 302 -13.77 21.47 5.63
CA GLU A 302 -15.15 21.13 5.22
C GLU A 302 -16.10 20.82 6.38
N ARG A 303 -15.73 21.12 7.62
CA ARG A 303 -16.70 21.10 8.74
C ARG A 303 -17.51 22.40 8.74
N PRO A 304 -18.86 22.31 8.59
CA PRO A 304 -19.74 23.47 8.71
C PRO A 304 -19.72 24.07 10.12
#